data_aa1512f0f4181fe4e378a0fedcb78425
#
_entry.id   aa1512f0f4181fe4e378a0fedcb78425
#
_cell.length_a   1.000
_cell.length_b   1.000
_cell.length_c   1.000
_cell.angle_alpha   90.00
_cell.angle_beta   90.00
_cell.angle_gamma   90.00
#
_symmetry.space_group_name_H-M   'P 1'
#
loop_
_entity.id
_entity.type
_entity.pdbx_description
1 polymer ?
#
loop_
_entity_poly.entity_id
_entity_poly.type
_entity_poly.pdbx_seq_one_letter_code
_entity_poly.pdbx_strand_id
1 'polypeptide(L)'
;MNAFDKLQHHRPLFAEARGDIQVSFEFFPPKTEKMAETLWESVKTLEPLQPRFVSVTYGAGGSTRERTHATVERILKETPLTPAAHLTCVGAARDEIDAIARDYWQLGVRNIVALRGDAPEPGTRYRPHPEGYRDAAELVAGLRAVGPFDISVAAYPEVHPDSSTRAFDLENLKRKVDAGASRAITQFFFSPDCFFRFRDEAAAAGIDAEIVPGILPVSNVAQTRRFADMCGASIPEWLNSLFEGLDELPAARQLIAATVAAELCGQLYAGGVRCFHFYTLNRAELTYAICHLLGVRAQREIAS
;
A
#
# COMPACT_ATOMS: atom_id res chain seq x y z
N MET A 1 -11.25 15.61 35.37
CA MET A 1 -9.93 15.48 34.72
C MET A 1 -9.84 16.61 33.71
N ASN A 2 -9.01 17.62 33.98
CA ASN A 2 -8.92 18.87 33.21
C ASN A 2 -8.26 18.63 31.87
N ALA A 3 -8.58 19.42 30.83
CA ALA A 3 -7.95 19.29 29.52
C ALA A 3 -6.40 19.35 29.57
N PHE A 4 -5.86 20.04 30.56
CA PHE A 4 -4.43 20.09 30.85
C PHE A 4 -3.85 18.76 31.36
N ASP A 5 -4.60 17.97 32.13
CA ASP A 5 -4.15 16.64 32.59
C ASP A 5 -4.06 15.62 31.43
N LYS A 6 -4.88 15.79 30.39
CA LYS A 6 -4.80 14.98 29.17
C LYS A 6 -3.56 15.28 28.33
N LEU A 7 -3.08 16.52 28.36
CA LEU A 7 -1.87 16.93 27.63
C LEU A 7 -0.57 16.46 28.30
N GLN A 8 -0.55 16.29 29.62
CA GLN A 8 0.64 15.83 30.36
C GLN A 8 0.94 14.34 30.15
N HIS A 9 0.00 13.56 29.60
CA HIS A 9 0.17 12.13 29.34
C HIS A 9 0.46 11.83 27.84
N HIS A 10 0.44 12.87 26.98
CA HIS A 10 0.88 12.74 25.60
C HIS A 10 2.39 12.89 25.53
N ARG A 11 3.13 11.80 25.64
CA ARG A 11 4.51 11.79 25.19
C ARG A 11 4.53 12.08 23.70
N PRO A 12 5.47 12.90 23.21
CA PRO A 12 5.60 13.12 21.77
C PRO A 12 5.75 11.79 21.06
N LEU A 13 5.04 11.63 19.94
CA LEU A 13 4.99 10.42 19.10
C LEU A 13 6.39 9.82 18.84
N PHE A 14 7.38 10.69 18.68
CA PHE A 14 8.77 10.36 18.37
C PHE A 14 9.65 10.08 19.60
N ALA A 15 9.17 10.36 20.83
CA ALA A 15 9.97 10.11 22.05
C ALA A 15 10.08 8.62 22.38
N GLU A 16 9.20 7.78 21.81
CA GLU A 16 9.14 6.34 22.03
C GLU A 16 9.50 5.51 20.78
N ALA A 17 9.85 6.17 19.67
CA ALA A 17 10.21 5.48 18.44
C ALA A 17 11.49 4.66 18.64
N ARG A 18 11.33 3.35 18.79
CA ARG A 18 12.40 2.39 19.13
C ARG A 18 13.15 1.86 17.91
N GLY A 19 12.77 2.28 16.69
CA GLY A 19 13.37 1.74 15.46
C GLY A 19 12.92 0.31 15.11
N ASP A 20 11.85 -0.19 15.75
CA ASP A 20 11.25 -1.51 15.51
C ASP A 20 10.15 -1.50 14.45
N ILE A 21 10.00 -0.40 13.72
CA ILE A 21 9.04 -0.23 12.63
C ILE A 21 9.68 -0.68 11.32
N GLN A 22 8.96 -1.52 10.59
CA GLN A 22 9.26 -1.88 9.21
C GLN A 22 8.36 -1.11 8.26
N VAL A 23 8.93 -0.68 7.15
CA VAL A 23 8.20 0.07 6.13
C VAL A 23 8.29 -0.61 4.76
N SER A 24 7.30 -0.38 3.93
CA SER A 24 7.30 -0.71 2.51
C SER A 24 6.69 0.46 1.73
N PHE A 25 7.07 0.60 0.47
CA PHE A 25 6.66 1.74 -0.35
C PHE A 25 6.03 1.28 -1.64
N GLU A 26 4.99 2.00 -2.08
CA GLU A 26 4.37 1.79 -3.38
C GLU A 26 4.74 2.92 -4.34
N PHE A 27 5.10 2.53 -5.56
CA PHE A 27 5.40 3.43 -6.67
C PHE A 27 4.49 3.15 -7.87
N PHE A 28 4.27 4.18 -8.68
CA PHE A 28 3.60 4.09 -9.97
C PHE A 28 4.60 4.01 -11.11
N PRO A 29 4.40 3.12 -12.11
CA PRO A 29 5.24 3.09 -13.28
C PRO A 29 5.08 4.38 -14.09
N PRO A 30 6.18 4.96 -14.60
CA PRO A 30 6.17 6.27 -15.25
C PRO A 30 5.52 6.19 -16.64
N LYS A 31 4.83 7.27 -17.05
CA LYS A 31 4.23 7.43 -18.38
C LYS A 31 5.08 8.29 -19.32
N THR A 32 5.98 9.10 -18.77
CA THR A 32 6.84 10.03 -19.49
C THR A 32 8.25 9.98 -18.90
N GLU A 33 9.24 10.47 -19.63
CA GLU A 33 10.63 10.54 -19.17
C GLU A 33 10.77 11.37 -17.88
N LYS A 34 10.11 12.53 -17.82
CA LYS A 34 10.07 13.35 -16.60
C LYS A 34 9.49 12.61 -15.39
N MET A 35 8.44 11.80 -15.60
CA MET A 35 7.90 10.95 -14.53
C MET A 35 8.88 9.83 -14.15
N ALA A 36 9.69 9.34 -15.08
CA ALA A 36 10.73 8.34 -14.80
C ALA A 36 11.85 8.93 -13.93
N GLU A 37 12.27 10.16 -14.21
CA GLU A 37 13.22 10.90 -13.38
C GLU A 37 12.67 11.09 -11.95
N THR A 38 11.44 11.61 -11.81
CA THR A 38 10.80 11.83 -10.50
C THR A 38 10.66 10.52 -9.71
N LEU A 39 10.26 9.44 -10.37
CA LEU A 39 10.20 8.12 -9.74
C LEU A 39 11.58 7.70 -9.25
N TRP A 40 12.61 7.86 -10.08
CA TRP A 40 13.95 7.41 -9.73
C TRP A 40 14.55 8.21 -8.58
N GLU A 41 14.34 9.52 -8.55
CA GLU A 41 14.68 10.38 -7.42
C GLU A 41 13.97 9.91 -6.15
N SER A 42 12.67 9.56 -6.25
CA SER A 42 11.91 9.05 -5.12
C SER A 42 12.45 7.71 -4.61
N VAL A 43 12.78 6.79 -5.50
CA VAL A 43 13.40 5.50 -5.15
C VAL A 43 14.71 5.73 -4.42
N LYS A 44 15.60 6.57 -4.96
CA LYS A 44 16.91 6.86 -4.36
C LYS A 44 16.81 7.59 -3.01
N THR A 45 15.81 8.43 -2.83
CA THR A 45 15.56 9.12 -1.56
C THR A 45 15.10 8.15 -0.47
N LEU A 46 14.28 7.14 -0.81
CA LEU A 46 13.70 6.20 0.15
C LEU A 46 14.55 4.93 0.35
N GLU A 47 15.45 4.61 -0.57
CA GLU A 47 16.36 3.46 -0.50
C GLU A 47 17.14 3.37 0.83
N PRO A 48 17.72 4.47 1.38
CA PRO A 48 18.48 4.42 2.63
C PRO A 48 17.65 4.04 3.87
N LEU A 49 16.31 4.09 3.79
CA LEU A 49 15.41 3.67 4.85
C LEU A 49 15.28 2.14 4.93
N GLN A 50 15.88 1.40 3.99
CA GLN A 50 15.89 -0.06 3.92
C GLN A 50 14.49 -0.69 4.06
N PRO A 51 13.55 -0.33 3.18
CA PRO A 51 12.21 -0.89 3.24
C PRO A 51 12.24 -2.42 3.05
N ARG A 52 11.29 -3.10 3.67
CA ARG A 52 11.13 -4.56 3.52
C ARG A 52 10.95 -4.96 2.07
N PHE A 53 10.20 -4.16 1.31
CA PHE A 53 10.06 -4.24 -0.14
C PHE A 53 9.55 -2.91 -0.70
N VAL A 54 9.65 -2.77 -2.01
CA VAL A 54 9.01 -1.66 -2.74
C VAL A 54 8.10 -2.24 -3.81
N SER A 55 6.83 -1.84 -3.85
CA SER A 55 5.90 -2.34 -4.85
C SER A 55 5.76 -1.38 -6.03
N VAL A 56 5.52 -1.93 -7.20
CA VAL A 56 5.24 -1.16 -8.41
C VAL A 56 3.87 -1.54 -8.93
N THR A 57 2.99 -0.54 -9.02
CA THR A 57 1.59 -0.76 -9.40
C THR A 57 1.46 -1.25 -10.84
N TYR A 58 0.37 -1.96 -11.08
CA TYR A 58 -0.04 -2.45 -12.39
C TYR A 58 -1.37 -1.77 -12.75
N GLY A 59 -1.47 -1.17 -13.92
CA GLY A 59 -2.70 -0.47 -14.31
C GLY A 59 -3.88 -1.41 -14.43
N ALA A 60 -5.03 -0.97 -13.97
CA ALA A 60 -6.29 -1.64 -14.20
C ALA A 60 -6.44 -1.99 -15.70
N GLY A 61 -6.79 -3.22 -16.01
CA GLY A 61 -6.92 -3.70 -17.38
C GLY A 61 -5.60 -4.00 -18.13
N GLY A 62 -4.45 -4.13 -17.45
CA GLY A 62 -3.19 -4.57 -18.06
C GLY A 62 -2.42 -3.52 -18.87
N SER A 63 -2.92 -2.27 -18.96
CA SER A 63 -2.37 -1.21 -19.82
C SER A 63 -0.97 -0.71 -19.47
N THR A 64 -0.41 -1.13 -18.33
CA THR A 64 0.91 -0.68 -17.86
C THR A 64 1.93 -1.83 -17.75
N ARG A 65 1.62 -3.01 -18.25
CA ARG A 65 2.42 -4.23 -18.08
C ARG A 65 3.91 -4.01 -18.36
N GLU A 66 4.23 -3.53 -19.55
CA GLU A 66 5.63 -3.31 -19.99
C GLU A 66 6.35 -2.29 -19.09
N ARG A 67 5.65 -1.21 -18.73
CA ARG A 67 6.22 -0.16 -17.87
C ARG A 67 6.44 -0.65 -16.44
N THR A 68 5.52 -1.44 -15.89
CA THR A 68 5.69 -2.06 -14.58
C THR A 68 6.86 -3.01 -14.60
N HIS A 69 6.96 -3.88 -15.61
CA HIS A 69 8.08 -4.82 -15.77
C HIS A 69 9.42 -4.08 -15.87
N ALA A 70 9.53 -3.08 -16.75
CA ALA A 70 10.75 -2.28 -16.91
C ALA A 70 11.16 -1.56 -15.61
N THR A 71 10.17 -1.04 -14.85
CA THR A 71 10.44 -0.37 -13.56
C THR A 71 10.94 -1.37 -12.52
N VAL A 72 10.30 -2.54 -12.39
CA VAL A 72 10.72 -3.61 -11.49
C VAL A 72 12.12 -4.11 -11.82
N GLU A 73 12.40 -4.35 -13.10
CA GLU A 73 13.71 -4.77 -13.58
C GLU A 73 14.79 -3.73 -13.26
N ARG A 74 14.51 -2.45 -13.47
CA ARG A 74 15.41 -1.36 -13.14
C ARG A 74 15.73 -1.30 -11.66
N ILE A 75 14.71 -1.43 -10.78
CA ILE A 75 14.91 -1.48 -9.33
C ILE A 75 15.83 -2.64 -8.95
N LEU A 76 15.60 -3.84 -9.50
CA LEU A 76 16.44 -5.01 -9.24
C LEU A 76 17.90 -4.81 -9.67
N LYS A 77 18.13 -4.15 -10.80
CA LYS A 77 19.48 -3.99 -11.37
C LYS A 77 20.26 -2.84 -10.75
N GLU A 78 19.61 -1.76 -10.36
CA GLU A 78 20.27 -0.50 -10.00
C GLU A 78 20.19 -0.17 -8.51
N THR A 79 19.53 -1.02 -7.70
CA THR A 79 19.37 -0.79 -6.24
C THR A 79 19.46 -2.11 -5.46
N PRO A 80 19.77 -2.06 -4.16
CA PRO A 80 19.68 -3.22 -3.27
C PRO A 80 18.24 -3.54 -2.81
N LEU A 81 17.25 -2.79 -3.30
CA LEU A 81 15.86 -2.92 -2.88
C LEU A 81 15.24 -4.23 -3.37
N THR A 82 14.31 -4.76 -2.61
CA THR A 82 13.50 -5.92 -2.96
C THR A 82 12.21 -5.44 -3.64
N PRO A 83 12.04 -5.59 -4.96
CA PRO A 83 10.80 -5.18 -5.62
C PRO A 83 9.70 -6.22 -5.46
N ALA A 84 8.46 -5.74 -5.36
CA ALA A 84 7.22 -6.49 -5.46
C ALA A 84 6.46 -6.02 -6.71
N ALA A 85 6.19 -6.91 -7.65
CA ALA A 85 5.40 -6.56 -8.82
C ALA A 85 3.90 -6.71 -8.50
N HIS A 86 3.10 -5.69 -8.82
CA HIS A 86 1.66 -5.90 -8.86
C HIS A 86 1.31 -6.75 -10.07
N LEU A 87 0.39 -7.68 -9.89
CA LEU A 87 -0.16 -8.52 -10.96
C LEU A 87 -1.66 -8.66 -10.79
N THR A 88 -2.41 -8.41 -11.86
CA THR A 88 -3.86 -8.54 -11.86
C THR A 88 -4.30 -9.70 -12.74
N CYS A 89 -5.47 -10.28 -12.44
CA CYS A 89 -6.06 -11.33 -13.28
C CYS A 89 -7.09 -10.80 -14.29
N VAL A 90 -7.36 -9.50 -14.30
CA VAL A 90 -8.35 -8.92 -15.21
C VAL A 90 -7.90 -8.99 -16.66
N GLY A 91 -8.80 -9.41 -17.54
CA GLY A 91 -8.65 -9.27 -19.00
C GLY A 91 -7.64 -10.21 -19.66
N ALA A 92 -7.07 -11.21 -18.96
CA ALA A 92 -6.06 -12.11 -19.49
C ALA A 92 -6.37 -13.59 -19.18
N ALA A 93 -5.93 -14.48 -20.05
CA ALA A 93 -6.00 -15.92 -19.83
C ALA A 93 -5.00 -16.37 -18.76
N ARG A 94 -5.24 -17.53 -18.14
CA ARG A 94 -4.34 -18.12 -17.11
C ARG A 94 -2.92 -18.30 -17.65
N ASP A 95 -2.80 -18.89 -18.82
CA ASP A 95 -1.49 -19.18 -19.42
C ASP A 95 -0.66 -17.90 -19.65
N GLU A 96 -1.32 -16.80 -19.99
CA GLU A 96 -0.68 -15.51 -20.16
C GLU A 96 -0.19 -14.95 -18.81
N ILE A 97 -1.03 -15.01 -17.77
CA ILE A 97 -0.69 -14.56 -16.42
C ILE A 97 0.44 -15.41 -15.84
N ASP A 98 0.39 -16.73 -16.04
CA ASP A 98 1.43 -17.67 -15.59
C ASP A 98 2.75 -17.44 -16.32
N ALA A 99 2.71 -17.08 -17.60
CA ALA A 99 3.91 -16.71 -18.35
C ALA A 99 4.55 -15.45 -17.74
N ILE A 100 3.75 -14.41 -17.42
CA ILE A 100 4.25 -13.20 -16.76
C ILE A 100 4.85 -13.53 -15.40
N ALA A 101 4.19 -14.40 -14.62
CA ALA A 101 4.70 -14.79 -13.31
C ALA A 101 6.03 -15.55 -13.42
N ARG A 102 6.18 -16.44 -14.43
CA ARG A 102 7.46 -17.13 -14.72
C ARG A 102 8.55 -16.14 -15.12
N ASP A 103 8.24 -15.15 -15.96
CA ASP A 103 9.18 -14.11 -16.37
C ASP A 103 9.68 -13.32 -15.15
N TYR A 104 8.77 -12.92 -14.24
CA TYR A 104 9.16 -12.27 -12.98
C TYR A 104 10.04 -13.18 -12.10
N TRP A 105 9.70 -14.47 -12.01
CA TRP A 105 10.51 -15.43 -11.25
C TRP A 105 11.91 -15.58 -11.82
N GLN A 106 12.03 -15.68 -13.15
CA GLN A 106 13.32 -15.77 -13.85
C GLN A 106 14.14 -14.49 -13.71
N LEU A 107 13.49 -13.33 -13.74
CA LEU A 107 14.12 -12.03 -13.50
C LEU A 107 14.68 -11.90 -12.07
N GLY A 108 14.22 -12.70 -11.12
CA GLY A 108 14.65 -12.65 -9.72
C GLY A 108 13.62 -11.99 -8.77
N VAL A 109 12.45 -11.61 -9.26
CA VAL A 109 11.35 -11.13 -8.41
C VAL A 109 10.85 -12.27 -7.54
N ARG A 110 10.69 -11.99 -6.24
CA ARG A 110 10.19 -12.97 -5.26
C ARG A 110 8.93 -12.50 -4.55
N ASN A 111 8.57 -11.23 -4.69
CA ASN A 111 7.39 -10.64 -4.06
C ASN A 111 6.38 -10.23 -5.12
N ILE A 112 5.11 -10.58 -4.92
CA ILE A 112 3.99 -10.21 -5.79
C ILE A 112 2.89 -9.58 -4.95
N VAL A 113 2.29 -8.51 -5.45
CA VAL A 113 1.01 -8.00 -4.96
C VAL A 113 -0.07 -8.50 -5.92
N ALA A 114 -0.80 -9.54 -5.50
CA ALA A 114 -1.81 -10.22 -6.31
C ALA A 114 -3.17 -9.54 -6.16
N LEU A 115 -3.72 -9.05 -7.24
CA LEU A 115 -4.96 -8.30 -7.28
C LEU A 115 -5.94 -8.89 -8.30
N ARG A 116 -7.23 -8.69 -8.08
CA ARG A 116 -8.24 -9.01 -9.10
C ARG A 116 -8.08 -8.09 -10.32
N GLY A 117 -7.82 -6.82 -10.08
CA GLY A 117 -7.96 -5.74 -11.03
C GLY A 117 -9.39 -5.21 -11.10
N ASP A 118 -9.54 -4.04 -11.69
CA ASP A 118 -10.82 -3.38 -11.86
C ASP A 118 -11.44 -3.71 -13.23
N ALA A 119 -12.74 -3.46 -13.38
CA ALA A 119 -13.37 -3.59 -14.69
C ALA A 119 -12.68 -2.65 -15.68
N PRO A 120 -12.46 -3.08 -16.96
CA PRO A 120 -11.77 -2.26 -17.96
C PRO A 120 -12.47 -0.92 -18.23
N GLU A 121 -13.79 -0.90 -18.13
CA GLU A 121 -14.60 0.30 -18.31
C GLU A 121 -15.13 0.79 -16.95
N PRO A 122 -14.86 2.05 -16.57
CA PRO A 122 -15.38 2.63 -15.33
C PRO A 122 -16.89 2.50 -15.21
N GLY A 123 -17.37 2.10 -14.02
CA GLY A 123 -18.80 1.94 -13.73
C GLY A 123 -19.43 0.65 -14.25
N THR A 124 -18.67 -0.23 -14.89
CA THR A 124 -19.12 -1.58 -15.27
C THR A 124 -18.80 -2.59 -14.19
N ARG A 125 -19.54 -3.70 -14.18
CA ARG A 125 -19.22 -4.81 -13.27
C ARG A 125 -18.02 -5.59 -13.79
N TYR A 126 -17.13 -5.96 -12.88
CA TYR A 126 -16.04 -6.88 -13.18
C TYR A 126 -16.57 -8.20 -13.78
N ARG A 127 -15.92 -8.64 -14.84
CA ARG A 127 -16.15 -9.98 -15.45
C ARG A 127 -14.79 -10.64 -15.66
N PRO A 128 -14.59 -11.86 -15.15
CA PRO A 128 -13.35 -12.57 -15.40
C PRO A 128 -13.23 -12.95 -16.89
N HIS A 129 -12.00 -13.06 -17.37
CA HIS A 129 -11.75 -13.63 -18.67
C HIS A 129 -12.24 -15.09 -18.69
N PRO A 130 -12.91 -15.61 -19.76
CA PRO A 130 -13.45 -16.98 -19.79
C PRO A 130 -12.42 -18.07 -19.45
N GLU A 131 -11.17 -17.89 -19.88
CA GLU A 131 -10.03 -18.77 -19.61
C GLU A 131 -9.09 -18.23 -18.54
N GLY A 132 -9.48 -17.17 -17.82
CA GLY A 132 -8.66 -16.49 -16.82
C GLY A 132 -8.88 -17.00 -15.40
N TYR A 133 -8.16 -16.40 -14.46
CA TYR A 133 -8.45 -16.50 -13.05
C TYR A 133 -9.68 -15.66 -12.71
N ARG A 134 -10.60 -16.22 -11.94
CA ARG A 134 -11.88 -15.55 -11.63
C ARG A 134 -11.71 -14.38 -10.68
N ASP A 135 -10.76 -14.49 -9.76
CA ASP A 135 -10.51 -13.52 -8.71
C ASP A 135 -9.07 -13.62 -8.18
N ALA A 136 -8.74 -12.76 -7.21
CA ALA A 136 -7.41 -12.74 -6.62
C ALA A 136 -7.06 -14.02 -5.84
N ALA A 137 -8.04 -14.78 -5.31
CA ALA A 137 -7.75 -16.02 -4.61
C ALA A 137 -7.28 -17.12 -5.59
N GLU A 138 -7.93 -17.23 -6.75
CA GLU A 138 -7.45 -18.14 -7.80
C GLU A 138 -6.09 -17.70 -8.36
N LEU A 139 -5.86 -16.38 -8.52
CA LEU A 139 -4.55 -15.87 -8.93
C LEU A 139 -3.46 -16.25 -7.93
N VAL A 140 -3.70 -16.09 -6.62
CA VAL A 140 -2.76 -16.52 -5.57
C VAL A 140 -2.42 -18.01 -5.69
N ALA A 141 -3.43 -18.87 -5.85
CA ALA A 141 -3.21 -20.31 -6.04
C ALA A 141 -2.36 -20.60 -7.29
N GLY A 142 -2.62 -19.93 -8.42
CA GLY A 142 -1.82 -20.03 -9.63
C GLY A 142 -0.39 -19.60 -9.44
N LEU A 143 -0.16 -18.46 -8.79
CA LEU A 143 1.19 -17.95 -8.48
C LEU A 143 1.98 -18.91 -7.60
N ARG A 144 1.33 -19.55 -6.60
CA ARG A 144 1.96 -20.58 -5.76
C ARG A 144 2.39 -21.82 -6.56
N ALA A 145 1.67 -22.15 -7.63
CA ALA A 145 2.05 -23.23 -8.54
C ALA A 145 3.24 -22.87 -9.44
N VAL A 146 3.42 -21.59 -9.77
CA VAL A 146 4.57 -21.11 -10.55
C VAL A 146 5.86 -21.09 -9.71
N GLY A 147 5.79 -20.65 -8.45
CA GLY A 147 6.96 -20.58 -7.59
C GLY A 147 6.64 -20.11 -6.15
N PRO A 148 7.59 -20.24 -5.23
CA PRO A 148 7.43 -19.86 -3.83
C PRO A 148 7.49 -18.32 -3.64
N PHE A 149 6.64 -17.58 -4.33
CA PHE A 149 6.51 -16.15 -4.14
C PHE A 149 6.04 -15.80 -2.71
N ASP A 150 6.53 -14.70 -2.16
CA ASP A 150 5.90 -13.98 -1.03
C ASP A 150 4.77 -13.12 -1.60
N ILE A 151 3.52 -13.48 -1.30
CA ILE A 151 2.34 -12.91 -1.94
C ILE A 151 1.59 -12.00 -0.97
N SER A 152 1.48 -10.74 -1.33
CA SER A 152 0.60 -9.76 -0.70
C SER A 152 -0.71 -9.65 -1.47
N VAL A 153 -1.80 -9.39 -0.77
CA VAL A 153 -3.14 -9.15 -1.35
C VAL A 153 -3.75 -7.88 -0.79
N ALA A 154 -4.71 -7.30 -1.50
CA ALA A 154 -5.45 -6.15 -0.99
C ALA A 154 -6.48 -6.58 0.06
N ALA A 155 -6.66 -5.72 1.08
CA ALA A 155 -7.70 -5.79 2.09
C ALA A 155 -8.38 -4.43 2.26
N TYR A 156 -9.60 -4.39 2.81
CA TYR A 156 -10.39 -3.18 2.94
C TYR A 156 -10.84 -3.01 4.40
N PRO A 157 -10.26 -2.07 5.16
CA PRO A 157 -10.69 -1.76 6.52
C PRO A 157 -12.15 -1.28 6.57
N GLU A 158 -12.56 -0.55 5.55
CA GLU A 158 -13.95 -0.30 5.20
C GLU A 158 -14.45 -1.39 4.24
N VAL A 159 -15.58 -1.26 3.61
CA VAL A 159 -16.10 -2.29 2.69
C VAL A 159 -15.67 -1.97 1.26
N HIS A 160 -15.19 -2.97 0.52
CA HIS A 160 -14.90 -2.81 -0.91
C HIS A 160 -16.17 -2.40 -1.67
N PRO A 161 -16.11 -1.42 -2.59
CA PRO A 161 -17.30 -0.94 -3.33
C PRO A 161 -18.10 -2.03 -4.05
N ASP A 162 -17.43 -3.07 -4.55
CA ASP A 162 -18.09 -4.19 -5.22
C ASP A 162 -18.59 -5.28 -4.26
N SER A 163 -18.27 -5.20 -2.96
CA SER A 163 -18.68 -6.20 -1.97
C SER A 163 -20.11 -5.92 -1.51
N SER A 164 -20.93 -6.96 -1.48
CA SER A 164 -22.32 -6.85 -1.05
C SER A 164 -22.46 -6.61 0.46
N THR A 165 -21.53 -7.15 1.24
CA THR A 165 -21.51 -7.04 2.72
C THR A 165 -20.09 -7.10 3.26
N ARG A 166 -19.91 -6.63 4.49
CA ARG A 166 -18.67 -6.80 5.26
C ARG A 166 -18.24 -8.26 5.39
N ALA A 167 -19.18 -9.14 5.70
CA ALA A 167 -18.91 -10.58 5.84
C ALA A 167 -18.38 -11.19 4.56
N PHE A 168 -18.95 -10.83 3.40
CA PHE A 168 -18.49 -11.28 2.09
C PHE A 168 -17.06 -10.81 1.80
N ASP A 169 -16.73 -9.59 2.19
CA ASP A 169 -15.38 -9.03 1.99
C ASP A 169 -14.32 -9.76 2.85
N LEU A 170 -14.67 -10.06 4.11
CA LEU A 170 -13.82 -10.88 4.99
C LEU A 170 -13.65 -12.32 4.47
N GLU A 171 -14.73 -12.96 4.01
CA GLU A 171 -14.66 -14.27 3.40
C GLU A 171 -13.76 -14.27 2.15
N ASN A 172 -13.87 -13.25 1.32
CA ASN A 172 -13.01 -13.08 0.16
C ASN A 172 -11.54 -12.91 0.56
N LEU A 173 -11.24 -12.14 1.62
CA LEU A 173 -9.88 -12.03 2.16
C LEU A 173 -9.38 -13.38 2.68
N LYS A 174 -10.22 -14.11 3.44
CA LYS A 174 -9.87 -15.45 3.93
C LYS A 174 -9.51 -16.39 2.79
N ARG A 175 -10.29 -16.44 1.72
CA ARG A 175 -10.01 -17.27 0.54
C ARG A 175 -8.64 -16.95 -0.07
N LYS A 176 -8.24 -15.67 -0.13
CA LYS A 176 -6.92 -15.27 -0.63
C LYS A 176 -5.79 -15.76 0.27
N VAL A 177 -5.98 -15.69 1.59
CA VAL A 177 -5.01 -16.18 2.58
C VAL A 177 -4.92 -17.71 2.54
N ASP A 178 -6.06 -18.41 2.53
CA ASP A 178 -6.11 -19.87 2.42
C ASP A 178 -5.46 -20.39 1.11
N ALA A 179 -5.50 -19.60 0.05
CA ALA A 179 -4.81 -19.89 -1.21
C ALA A 179 -3.28 -19.68 -1.15
N GLY A 180 -2.75 -19.07 -0.09
CA GLY A 180 -1.32 -18.94 0.13
C GLY A 180 -0.77 -17.50 0.18
N ALA A 181 -1.62 -16.49 0.30
CA ALA A 181 -1.16 -15.13 0.58
C ALA A 181 -0.65 -15.02 2.03
N SER A 182 0.52 -14.43 2.21
CA SER A 182 1.18 -14.25 3.51
C SER A 182 0.87 -12.91 4.16
N ARG A 183 0.40 -11.94 3.37
CA ARG A 183 0.22 -10.55 3.78
C ARG A 183 -1.00 -9.93 3.15
N ALA A 184 -1.73 -9.13 3.93
CA ALA A 184 -2.84 -8.31 3.47
C ALA A 184 -2.48 -6.83 3.65
N ILE A 185 -2.29 -6.09 2.54
CA ILE A 185 -2.07 -4.65 2.56
C ILE A 185 -3.43 -3.98 2.47
N THR A 186 -3.74 -3.11 3.45
CA THR A 186 -5.06 -2.47 3.46
C THR A 186 -5.14 -1.32 2.48
N GLN A 187 -6.34 -1.06 1.96
CA GLN A 187 -6.67 0.25 1.39
C GLN A 187 -6.42 1.32 2.46
N PHE A 188 -6.10 2.55 2.03
CA PHE A 188 -5.91 3.65 2.96
C PHE A 188 -7.21 3.99 3.72
N PHE A 189 -7.05 4.51 4.91
CA PHE A 189 -8.12 4.94 5.83
C PHE A 189 -7.60 6.11 6.67
N PHE A 190 -8.49 6.82 7.37
CA PHE A 190 -8.14 7.97 8.19
C PHE A 190 -8.56 7.84 9.67
N SER A 191 -9.18 6.72 10.04
CA SER A 191 -9.57 6.40 11.41
C SER A 191 -8.85 5.16 11.91
N PRO A 192 -8.03 5.24 12.98
CA PRO A 192 -7.39 4.08 13.58
C PRO A 192 -8.40 3.02 14.02
N ASP A 193 -9.57 3.45 14.53
CA ASP A 193 -10.63 2.54 14.98
C ASP A 193 -11.17 1.67 13.84
N CYS A 194 -11.20 2.22 12.61
CA CYS A 194 -11.58 1.47 11.41
C CYS A 194 -10.62 0.30 11.17
N PHE A 195 -9.32 0.55 11.28
CA PHE A 195 -8.29 -0.47 11.12
C PHE A 195 -8.34 -1.52 12.24
N PHE A 196 -8.43 -1.09 13.50
CA PHE A 196 -8.45 -2.02 14.63
C PHE A 196 -9.67 -2.93 14.59
N ARG A 197 -10.85 -2.39 14.32
CA ARG A 197 -12.06 -3.19 14.12
C ARG A 197 -11.89 -4.22 13.00
N PHE A 198 -11.35 -3.80 11.85
CA PHE A 198 -11.07 -4.70 10.73
C PHE A 198 -10.09 -5.82 11.13
N ARG A 199 -8.99 -5.48 11.80
CA ARG A 199 -8.00 -6.45 12.28
C ARG A 199 -8.64 -7.50 13.20
N ASP A 200 -9.44 -7.04 14.16
CA ASP A 200 -10.09 -7.91 15.13
C ASP A 200 -11.16 -8.80 14.48
N GLU A 201 -11.92 -8.29 13.51
CA GLU A 201 -12.85 -9.07 12.68
C GLU A 201 -12.12 -10.11 11.81
N ALA A 202 -11.00 -9.76 11.22
CA ALA A 202 -10.18 -10.66 10.42
C ALA A 202 -9.63 -11.80 11.30
N ALA A 203 -9.13 -11.50 12.49
CA ALA A 203 -8.67 -12.49 13.45
C ALA A 203 -9.81 -13.42 13.88
N ALA A 204 -10.99 -12.88 14.18
CA ALA A 204 -12.19 -13.67 14.53
C ALA A 204 -12.66 -14.57 13.38
N ALA A 205 -12.45 -14.15 12.12
CA ALA A 205 -12.73 -14.98 10.93
C ALA A 205 -11.64 -16.03 10.66
N GLY A 206 -10.60 -16.15 11.49
CA GLY A 206 -9.50 -17.10 11.31
C GLY A 206 -8.59 -16.73 10.14
N ILE A 207 -8.40 -15.46 9.85
CA ILE A 207 -7.46 -14.96 8.85
C ILE A 207 -6.10 -14.82 9.52
N ASP A 208 -5.19 -15.75 9.21
CA ASP A 208 -3.83 -15.81 9.75
C ASP A 208 -2.83 -15.26 8.71
N ALA A 209 -2.91 -13.97 8.46
CA ALA A 209 -1.97 -13.25 7.60
C ALA A 209 -1.56 -11.93 8.27
N GLU A 210 -0.36 -11.46 7.97
CA GLU A 210 0.10 -10.15 8.42
C GLU A 210 -0.78 -9.05 7.79
N ILE A 211 -1.52 -8.30 8.61
CA ILE A 211 -2.33 -7.17 8.14
C ILE A 211 -1.50 -5.90 8.27
N VAL A 212 -1.13 -5.33 7.12
CA VAL A 212 -0.29 -4.13 7.02
C VAL A 212 -1.16 -2.95 6.63
N PRO A 213 -1.26 -1.90 7.48
CA PRO A 213 -2.00 -0.70 7.12
C PRO A 213 -1.36 0.03 5.93
N GLY A 214 -2.18 0.34 4.95
CA GLY A 214 -1.84 1.22 3.84
C GLY A 214 -2.05 2.68 4.24
N ILE A 215 -1.00 3.48 4.17
CA ILE A 215 -0.98 4.88 4.59
C ILE A 215 -0.86 5.78 3.36
N LEU A 216 -1.85 6.64 3.15
CA LEU A 216 -1.83 7.66 2.11
C LEU A 216 -1.61 9.04 2.73
N PRO A 217 -0.43 9.64 2.58
CA PRO A 217 -0.21 11.03 3.00
C PRO A 217 -1.04 12.01 2.16
N VAL A 218 -1.86 12.83 2.82
CA VAL A 218 -2.80 13.75 2.15
C VAL A 218 -2.08 14.99 1.64
N SER A 219 -1.40 14.87 0.51
CA SER A 219 -0.73 16.03 -0.13
C SER A 219 -1.67 16.91 -0.95
N ASN A 220 -2.82 16.39 -1.36
CA ASN A 220 -3.86 17.09 -2.13
C ASN A 220 -5.23 16.51 -1.76
N VAL A 221 -6.04 17.29 -1.04
CA VAL A 221 -7.36 16.85 -0.55
C VAL A 221 -8.33 16.50 -1.69
N ALA A 222 -8.35 17.30 -2.76
CA ALA A 222 -9.24 17.05 -3.90
C ALA A 222 -8.87 15.74 -4.62
N GLN A 223 -7.59 15.42 -4.72
CA GLN A 223 -7.13 14.14 -5.29
C GLN A 223 -7.44 12.98 -4.33
N THR A 224 -7.19 13.16 -3.04
CA THR A 224 -7.49 12.16 -2.00
C THR A 224 -8.99 11.84 -1.97
N ARG A 225 -9.85 12.85 -2.10
CA ARG A 225 -11.32 12.66 -2.16
C ARG A 225 -11.71 11.81 -3.36
N ARG A 226 -11.17 12.09 -4.55
CA ARG A 226 -11.42 11.26 -5.73
C ARG A 226 -10.97 9.81 -5.54
N PHE A 227 -9.82 9.60 -4.93
CA PHE A 227 -9.37 8.24 -4.61
C PHE A 227 -10.28 7.56 -3.59
N ALA A 228 -10.70 8.27 -2.55
CA ALA A 228 -11.61 7.75 -1.53
C ALA A 228 -12.96 7.34 -2.14
N ASP A 229 -13.54 8.18 -3.00
CA ASP A 229 -14.79 7.87 -3.72
C ASP A 229 -14.66 6.61 -4.59
N MET A 230 -13.49 6.41 -5.23
CA MET A 230 -13.24 5.25 -6.09
C MET A 230 -13.07 3.95 -5.30
N CYS A 231 -12.47 3.99 -4.12
CA CYS A 231 -12.13 2.79 -3.35
C CYS A 231 -12.99 2.59 -2.10
N GLY A 232 -14.00 3.43 -1.89
CA GLY A 232 -14.94 3.31 -0.76
C GLY A 232 -14.36 3.70 0.59
N ALA A 233 -13.27 4.49 0.61
CA ALA A 233 -12.69 4.99 1.85
C ALA A 233 -13.43 6.26 2.31
N SER A 234 -13.66 6.38 3.62
CA SER A 234 -14.32 7.56 4.21
C SER A 234 -13.29 8.65 4.52
N ILE A 235 -13.63 9.90 4.17
CA ILE A 235 -12.86 11.07 4.58
C ILE A 235 -13.58 11.76 5.72
N PRO A 236 -13.01 11.79 6.95
CA PRO A 236 -13.64 12.46 8.07
C PRO A 236 -13.70 13.98 7.85
N GLU A 237 -14.74 14.61 8.39
CA GLU A 237 -14.97 16.06 8.24
C GLU A 237 -13.80 16.89 8.79
N TRP A 238 -13.23 16.47 9.92
CA TRP A 238 -12.07 17.16 10.50
C TRP A 238 -10.87 17.23 9.56
N LEU A 239 -10.68 16.20 8.70
CA LEU A 239 -9.58 16.17 7.74
C LEU A 239 -9.79 17.22 6.64
N ASN A 240 -11.03 17.39 6.16
CA ASN A 240 -11.35 18.42 5.19
C ASN A 240 -11.10 19.83 5.79
N SER A 241 -11.62 20.07 7.01
CA SER A 241 -11.48 21.35 7.70
C SER A 241 -10.01 21.72 7.98
N LEU A 242 -9.18 20.70 8.27
CA LEU A 242 -7.75 20.91 8.55
C LEU A 242 -6.97 21.44 7.32
N PHE A 243 -7.41 21.11 6.12
CA PHE A 243 -6.76 21.53 4.87
C PHE A 243 -7.45 22.73 4.19
N GLU A 244 -8.53 23.25 4.76
CA GLU A 244 -9.24 24.40 4.22
C GLU A 244 -8.33 25.65 4.18
N GLY A 245 -8.34 26.35 3.06
CA GLY A 245 -7.51 27.56 2.85
C GLY A 245 -6.03 27.32 2.57
N LEU A 246 -5.60 26.06 2.40
CA LEU A 246 -4.19 25.72 2.14
C LEU A 246 -3.86 25.48 0.65
N ASP A 247 -4.79 25.74 -0.25
CA ASP A 247 -4.58 25.42 -1.68
C ASP A 247 -3.38 26.15 -2.29
N GLU A 248 -3.18 27.40 -1.92
CA GLU A 248 -2.06 28.25 -2.39
C GLU A 248 -0.82 28.18 -1.47
N LEU A 249 -0.82 27.31 -0.45
CA LEU A 249 0.25 27.17 0.53
C LEU A 249 0.84 25.74 0.55
N PRO A 250 1.51 25.29 -0.52
CA PRO A 250 1.97 23.90 -0.65
C PRO A 250 2.90 23.44 0.47
N ALA A 251 3.78 24.31 0.96
CA ALA A 251 4.69 23.98 2.05
C ALA A 251 3.93 23.72 3.38
N ALA A 252 2.97 24.60 3.73
CA ALA A 252 2.14 24.41 4.92
C ALA A 252 1.30 23.13 4.81
N ARG A 253 0.73 22.87 3.64
CA ARG A 253 -0.03 21.68 3.35
C ARG A 253 0.79 20.39 3.51
N GLN A 254 2.05 20.38 3.07
CA GLN A 254 2.94 19.23 3.27
C GLN A 254 3.28 18.98 4.75
N LEU A 255 3.51 20.03 5.53
CA LEU A 255 3.78 19.90 6.97
C LEU A 255 2.57 19.30 7.70
N ILE A 256 1.36 19.78 7.41
CA ILE A 256 0.13 19.25 7.98
C ILE A 256 -0.09 17.79 7.53
N ALA A 257 0.12 17.49 6.26
CA ALA A 257 0.00 16.12 5.74
C ALA A 257 0.96 15.15 6.44
N ALA A 258 2.21 15.57 6.69
CA ALA A 258 3.18 14.76 7.43
C ALA A 258 2.74 14.52 8.87
N THR A 259 2.24 15.56 9.54
CA THR A 259 1.78 15.49 10.94
C THR A 259 0.59 14.55 11.07
N VAL A 260 -0.43 14.69 10.22
CA VAL A 260 -1.63 13.83 10.21
C VAL A 260 -1.26 12.36 9.99
N ALA A 261 -0.43 12.08 8.99
CA ALA A 261 -0.02 10.71 8.71
C ALA A 261 0.86 10.12 9.82
N ALA A 262 1.77 10.91 10.40
CA ALA A 262 2.60 10.48 11.52
C ALA A 262 1.77 10.21 12.78
N GLU A 263 0.75 11.02 13.06
CA GLU A 263 -0.17 10.81 14.18
C GLU A 263 -0.99 9.53 13.98
N LEU A 264 -1.56 9.30 12.80
CA LEU A 264 -2.24 8.05 12.46
C LEU A 264 -1.32 6.84 12.69
N CYS A 265 -0.12 6.87 12.16
CA CYS A 265 0.86 5.80 12.35
C CYS A 265 1.22 5.59 13.83
N GLY A 266 1.35 6.66 14.60
CA GLY A 266 1.62 6.57 16.03
C GLY A 266 0.50 5.92 16.83
N GLN A 267 -0.75 6.24 16.52
CA GLN A 267 -1.91 5.59 17.13
C GLN A 267 -1.97 4.09 16.76
N LEU A 268 -1.67 3.75 15.51
CA LEU A 268 -1.57 2.36 15.06
C LEU A 268 -0.40 1.62 15.76
N TYR A 269 0.75 2.26 15.89
CA TYR A 269 1.91 1.73 16.62
C TYR A 269 1.59 1.45 18.10
N ALA A 270 0.90 2.38 18.77
CA ALA A 270 0.43 2.20 20.15
C ALA A 270 -0.53 1.00 20.27
N GLY A 271 -1.31 0.71 19.23
CA GLY A 271 -2.17 -0.47 19.10
C GLY A 271 -1.48 -1.75 18.64
N GLY A 272 -0.12 -1.77 18.60
CA GLY A 272 0.69 -2.95 18.34
C GLY A 272 1.13 -3.12 16.88
N VAL A 273 0.81 -2.20 15.96
CA VAL A 273 1.27 -2.26 14.57
C VAL A 273 2.76 -1.96 14.50
N ARG A 274 3.48 -2.75 13.71
CA ARG A 274 4.95 -2.60 13.51
C ARG A 274 5.35 -2.52 12.03
N CYS A 275 4.43 -2.81 11.12
CA CYS A 275 4.67 -2.77 9.68
C CYS A 275 3.71 -1.78 9.04
N PHE A 276 4.22 -0.90 8.16
CA PHE A 276 3.42 0.10 7.45
C PHE A 276 3.74 0.08 5.95
N HIS A 277 2.73 0.23 5.13
CA HIS A 277 2.86 0.36 3.69
C HIS A 277 2.45 1.77 3.25
N PHE A 278 3.36 2.52 2.61
CA PHE A 278 3.10 3.90 2.21
C PHE A 278 2.81 4.01 0.72
N TYR A 279 1.67 4.57 0.38
CA TYR A 279 1.31 4.99 -0.97
C TYR A 279 2.02 6.32 -1.29
N THR A 280 3.21 6.24 -1.89
CA THR A 280 4.10 7.41 -2.03
C THR A 280 3.62 8.41 -3.08
N LEU A 281 2.81 7.98 -4.04
CA LEU A 281 2.46 8.75 -5.24
C LEU A 281 3.69 9.27 -5.99
N ASN A 282 4.82 8.56 -5.92
CA ASN A 282 6.14 8.94 -6.41
C ASN A 282 6.64 10.28 -5.83
N ARG A 283 6.31 10.57 -4.55
CA ARG A 283 6.74 11.77 -3.81
C ARG A 283 7.43 11.33 -2.52
N ALA A 284 8.74 11.32 -2.54
CA ALA A 284 9.54 10.75 -1.47
C ALA A 284 9.59 11.61 -0.21
N GLU A 285 9.66 12.94 -0.34
CA GLU A 285 9.99 13.85 0.76
C GLU A 285 9.00 13.73 1.91
N LEU A 286 7.71 13.69 1.59
CA LEU A 286 6.64 13.56 2.58
C LEU A 286 6.71 12.21 3.30
N THR A 287 6.87 11.12 2.53
CA THR A 287 7.01 9.77 3.08
C THR A 287 8.28 9.63 3.92
N TYR A 288 9.40 10.21 3.46
CA TYR A 288 10.66 10.22 4.22
C TYR A 288 10.50 10.94 5.55
N ALA A 289 9.85 12.12 5.56
CA ALA A 289 9.60 12.89 6.78
C ALA A 289 8.76 12.10 7.79
N ILE A 290 7.70 11.42 7.33
CA ILE A 290 6.84 10.57 8.17
C ILE A 290 7.66 9.41 8.75
N CYS A 291 8.39 8.68 7.92
CA CYS A 291 9.28 7.61 8.37
C CYS A 291 10.27 8.09 9.41
N HIS A 292 10.85 9.27 9.19
CA HIS A 292 11.79 9.89 10.12
C HIS A 292 11.14 10.21 11.47
N LEU A 293 9.92 10.74 11.50
CA LEU A 293 9.15 10.96 12.73
C LEU A 293 8.84 9.65 13.48
N LEU A 294 8.64 8.57 12.75
CA LEU A 294 8.38 7.23 13.30
C LEU A 294 9.65 6.49 13.78
N GLY A 295 10.82 7.13 13.71
CA GLY A 295 12.07 6.52 14.15
C GLY A 295 12.77 5.65 13.09
N VAL A 296 12.20 5.51 11.89
CA VAL A 296 12.87 4.85 10.77
C VAL A 296 13.97 5.80 10.23
N ARG A 297 15.21 5.37 10.26
CA ARG A 297 16.38 6.18 9.92
C ARG A 297 17.17 5.53 8.80
N ALA A 298 17.75 6.36 7.95
CA ALA A 298 18.81 5.92 7.08
C ALA A 298 19.96 5.36 7.93
N GLN A 299 20.40 4.14 7.63
CA GLN A 299 21.60 3.64 8.26
C GLN A 299 22.78 4.52 7.80
N ARG A 300 23.43 5.19 8.73
CA ARG A 300 24.71 5.84 8.44
C ARG A 300 25.71 4.73 8.16
N GLU A 301 26.34 4.76 6.99
CA GLU A 301 27.60 4.03 6.82
C GLU A 301 28.51 4.47 7.96
N ILE A 302 28.79 3.56 8.89
CA ILE A 302 29.86 3.76 9.87
C ILE A 302 31.12 3.73 9.00
N ALA A 303 31.64 4.91 8.67
CA ALA A 303 32.94 5.04 8.04
C ALA A 303 33.95 4.34 8.97
N SER A 304 34.38 3.16 8.55
CA SER A 304 35.42 2.37 9.19
C SER A 304 36.79 2.97 8.91
#